data_36db14229f750deb93487771cfa367ea
#
_entry.id   36db14229f750deb93487771cfa367ea
#
_cell.length_a   1.000
_cell.length_b   1.000
_cell.length_c   1.000
_cell.angle_alpha   90.00
_cell.angle_beta   90.00
_cell.angle_gamma   90.00
#
_symmetry.space_group_name_H-M   'P 1'
#
loop_
_entity.id
_entity.type
_entity.pdbx_description
1 polymer ?
#
loop_
_entity_poly.entity_id
_entity_poly.type
_entity_poly.pdbx_seq_one_letter_code
_entity_poly.pdbx_strand_id
1 'polypeptide(L)'
;MKFIKKNRTFLANKRTKIKLKNIGCIQLKKNDHLVIETSRKKNELCAMEWGFYITSSLNQRLKKQKISTYLIENNTKKKFVLLVLDKKKKLFMKYCKSEKFKSIKKIN
;
A
#
# COMPACT_ATOMS: atom_id res chain seq x y z
N MET A 1 4.40 11.60 -18.55
CA MET A 1 3.88 11.63 -17.16
C MET A 1 3.27 12.98 -16.87
N LYS A 2 2.17 12.99 -16.17
CA LYS A 2 1.50 14.22 -15.75
C LYS A 2 1.13 14.11 -14.28
N PHE A 3 1.47 15.15 -13.50
CA PHE A 3 1.08 15.22 -12.10
C PHE A 3 0.03 16.32 -11.91
N ILE A 4 -1.09 15.95 -11.30
CA ILE A 4 -2.17 16.86 -10.98
C ILE A 4 -2.20 17.02 -9.47
N LYS A 5 -1.81 18.17 -8.98
CA LYS A 5 -1.76 18.46 -7.55
C LYS A 5 -3.16 18.59 -6.98
N LYS A 6 -3.39 17.99 -5.82
CA LYS A 6 -4.65 18.08 -5.07
C LYS A 6 -4.37 18.30 -3.60
N ASN A 7 -5.37 18.82 -2.92
CA ASN A 7 -5.28 19.05 -1.48
C ASN A 7 -6.65 18.76 -0.86
N ARG A 8 -6.92 17.47 -0.67
CA ARG A 8 -8.19 17.03 -0.11
C ARG A 8 -7.95 16.06 1.04
N THR A 9 -8.52 16.38 2.20
CA THR A 9 -8.48 15.50 3.35
C THR A 9 -9.81 14.76 3.48
N PHE A 10 -9.74 13.48 3.77
CA PHE A 10 -10.94 12.67 3.95
C PHE A 10 -10.70 11.57 4.98
N LEU A 11 -11.79 11.05 5.53
CA LEU A 11 -11.71 9.91 6.45
C LEU A 11 -11.68 8.62 5.65
N ALA A 12 -10.58 7.88 5.78
CA ALA A 12 -10.47 6.56 5.15
C ALA A 12 -11.41 5.57 5.81
N ASN A 13 -11.64 5.76 7.10
CA ASN A 13 -12.52 4.90 7.87
C ASN A 13 -13.15 5.71 9.00
N LYS A 14 -14.49 5.78 9.02
CA LYS A 14 -15.22 6.54 10.03
C LYS A 14 -15.04 5.95 11.44
N ARG A 15 -14.83 4.66 11.53
CA ARG A 15 -14.74 3.93 12.80
C ARG A 15 -13.44 4.21 13.52
N THR A 16 -12.32 4.15 12.80
CA THR A 16 -10.99 4.37 13.37
C THR A 16 -10.51 5.80 13.24
N LYS A 17 -11.29 6.65 12.56
CA LYS A 17 -11.00 8.07 12.35
C LYS A 17 -9.66 8.32 11.68
N ILE A 18 -9.26 7.43 10.76
CA ILE A 18 -8.03 7.62 10.00
C ILE A 18 -8.27 8.68 8.93
N LYS A 19 -7.51 9.77 9.02
CA LYS A 19 -7.57 10.85 8.05
C LYS A 19 -6.49 10.67 7.01
N LEU A 20 -6.86 10.75 5.74
CA LEU A 20 -5.93 10.73 4.63
C LEU A 20 -6.00 12.04 3.88
N LYS A 21 -4.89 12.44 3.31
CA LYS A 21 -4.81 13.64 2.49
C LYS A 21 -4.48 13.24 1.06
N ASN A 22 -5.37 13.54 0.14
CA ASN A 22 -5.10 13.34 -1.28
C ASN A 22 -4.25 14.50 -1.78
N ILE A 23 -3.01 14.23 -2.13
CA ILE A 23 -2.07 15.25 -2.57
C ILE A 23 -1.99 15.38 -4.09
N GLY A 24 -2.58 14.46 -4.82
CA GLY A 24 -2.56 14.57 -6.26
C GLY A 24 -2.81 13.27 -7.00
N CYS A 25 -2.72 13.37 -8.30
CA CYS A 25 -2.88 12.28 -9.23
C CYS A 25 -1.71 12.28 -10.21
N ILE A 26 -1.11 11.12 -10.45
CA ILE A 26 -0.04 10.96 -11.43
C ILE A 26 -0.60 10.17 -12.59
N GLN A 27 -0.48 10.71 -13.80
CA GLN A 27 -0.88 10.04 -15.03
C GLN A 27 0.37 9.49 -15.71
N LEU A 28 0.45 8.18 -15.83
CA LEU A 28 1.56 7.48 -16.44
C LEU A 28 1.19 7.00 -17.84
N LYS A 29 2.17 6.97 -18.71
CA LYS A 29 2.04 6.35 -20.02
C LYS A 29 2.61 4.94 -19.98
N LYS A 30 2.31 4.15 -20.98
CA LYS A 30 2.86 2.80 -21.14
C LYS A 30 4.38 2.80 -20.93
N ASN A 31 4.87 1.89 -20.12
CA ASN A 31 6.28 1.71 -19.79
C ASN A 31 6.89 2.82 -18.92
N ASP A 32 6.10 3.73 -18.40
CA ASP A 32 6.59 4.67 -17.40
C ASP A 32 6.85 3.93 -16.10
N HIS A 33 7.97 4.26 -15.47
CA HIS A 33 8.39 3.70 -14.20
C HIS A 33 8.46 4.81 -13.14
N LEU A 34 7.85 4.56 -12.00
CA LEU A 34 7.80 5.54 -10.91
C LEU A 34 8.32 4.92 -9.62
N VAL A 35 9.20 5.64 -8.95
CA VAL A 35 9.65 5.26 -7.61
C VAL A 35 8.85 6.08 -6.60
N ILE A 36 8.25 5.38 -5.64
CA ILE A 36 7.51 5.98 -4.55
C ILE A 36 8.30 5.74 -3.27
N GLU A 37 8.63 6.81 -2.57
CA GLU A 37 9.40 6.64 -1.34
C GLU A 37 8.86 7.48 -0.19
N THR A 38 8.99 6.95 1.00
CA THR A 38 8.85 7.67 2.24
C THR A 38 10.25 7.93 2.79
N SER A 39 10.37 8.56 3.93
CA SER A 39 11.67 8.87 4.52
C SER A 39 12.60 7.65 4.68
N ARG A 40 12.04 6.44 4.69
CA ARG A 40 12.83 5.22 4.98
C ARG A 40 12.71 4.13 3.94
N LYS A 41 11.67 4.11 3.13
CA LYS A 41 11.35 2.98 2.26
C LYS A 41 10.97 3.41 0.86
N LYS A 42 11.28 2.55 -0.09
CA LYS A 42 10.98 2.77 -1.50
C LYS A 42 10.15 1.64 -2.06
N ASN A 43 9.27 1.98 -2.97
CA ASN A 43 8.53 1.04 -3.78
C ASN A 43 8.53 1.51 -5.22
N GLU A 44 8.22 0.63 -6.13
CA GLU A 44 8.25 0.92 -7.56
C GLU A 44 6.92 0.56 -8.20
N LEU A 45 6.54 1.34 -9.19
CA LEU A 45 5.33 1.14 -9.96
C LEU A 45 5.64 1.33 -11.43
N CYS A 46 5.26 0.35 -12.25
CA CYS A 46 5.37 0.47 -13.70
C CYS A 46 3.99 0.42 -14.33
N ALA A 47 3.73 1.35 -15.23
CA ALA A 47 2.51 1.33 -16.03
C ALA A 47 2.76 0.44 -17.25
N MET A 48 2.05 -0.67 -17.32
CA MET A 48 2.20 -1.64 -18.39
C MET A 48 0.96 -1.64 -19.27
N GLU A 49 1.12 -2.12 -20.49
CA GLU A 49 -0.02 -2.24 -21.40
C GLU A 49 -1.14 -3.13 -20.83
N TRP A 50 -0.75 -4.16 -20.09
CA TRP A 50 -1.69 -5.10 -19.47
C TRP A 50 -2.13 -4.70 -18.05
N GLY A 51 -1.65 -3.56 -17.50
CA GLY A 51 -2.01 -3.11 -16.16
C GLY A 51 -0.84 -2.51 -15.42
N PHE A 52 -0.71 -2.87 -14.15
CA PHE A 52 0.35 -2.32 -13.30
C PHE A 52 1.25 -3.41 -12.78
N TYR A 53 2.55 -3.15 -12.85
CA TYR A 53 3.55 -3.94 -12.16
C TYR A 53 3.91 -3.15 -10.89
N ILE A 54 3.44 -3.63 -9.75
CA ILE A 54 3.59 -2.92 -8.48
C ILE A 54 4.65 -3.60 -7.64
N THR A 55 5.56 -2.79 -7.12
CA THR A 55 6.52 -3.14 -6.10
C THR A 55 7.71 -3.97 -6.56
N SER A 56 8.64 -4.09 -5.64
CA SER A 56 9.82 -4.90 -5.75
C SER A 56 9.51 -6.36 -5.45
N SER A 57 10.44 -7.26 -5.76
CA SER A 57 10.24 -8.68 -5.49
C SER A 57 9.99 -8.95 -4.01
N LEU A 58 9.01 -9.80 -3.73
CA LEU A 58 8.59 -10.11 -2.36
C LEU A 58 9.68 -10.78 -1.55
N ASN A 59 10.45 -11.67 -2.19
CA ASN A 59 11.44 -12.49 -1.51
C ASN A 59 12.86 -11.94 -1.61
N GLN A 60 13.07 -10.83 -2.27
CA GLN A 60 14.39 -10.19 -2.40
C GLN A 60 14.37 -8.74 -1.91
N ARG A 61 13.94 -7.80 -2.75
CA ARG A 61 14.01 -6.37 -2.41
C ARG A 61 13.17 -6.00 -1.19
N LEU A 62 11.94 -6.46 -1.14
CA LEU A 62 11.08 -6.17 0.01
C LEU A 62 11.64 -6.81 1.27
N LYS A 63 12.11 -8.05 1.17
CA LYS A 63 12.72 -8.75 2.29
C LYS A 63 13.98 -8.02 2.79
N LYS A 64 14.81 -7.53 1.89
CA LYS A 64 16.00 -6.74 2.26
C LYS A 64 15.64 -5.45 2.98
N GLN A 65 14.53 -4.83 2.60
CA GLN A 65 14.00 -3.64 3.29
C GLN A 65 13.25 -3.99 4.57
N LYS A 66 13.12 -5.27 4.89
CA LYS A 66 12.36 -5.78 6.04
C LYS A 66 10.90 -5.35 5.96
N ILE A 67 10.33 -5.56 4.80
CA ILE A 67 8.91 -5.35 4.51
C ILE A 67 8.28 -6.70 4.21
N SER A 68 7.17 -6.99 4.88
CA SER A 68 6.37 -8.19 4.62
C SER A 68 5.09 -7.79 3.90
N THR A 69 4.60 -8.71 3.06
CA THR A 69 3.38 -8.49 2.27
C THR A 69 2.27 -9.32 2.85
N TYR A 70 1.13 -8.70 3.08
CA TYR A 70 -0.05 -9.38 3.63
C TYR A 70 -1.22 -9.22 2.68
N LEU A 71 -1.96 -10.31 2.52
CA LEU A 71 -3.27 -10.29 1.89
C LEU A 71 -4.30 -10.30 3.00
N ILE A 72 -5.15 -9.28 3.04
CA ILE A 72 -6.20 -9.20 4.05
C ILE A 72 -7.56 -9.25 3.39
N GLU A 73 -8.54 -9.72 4.15
CA GLU A 73 -9.94 -9.73 3.73
C GLU A 73 -10.77 -9.07 4.84
N ASN A 74 -11.62 -8.12 4.47
CA ASN A 74 -12.49 -7.46 5.44
C ASN A 74 -13.85 -8.16 5.53
N ASN A 75 -14.73 -7.66 6.39
CA ASN A 75 -16.03 -8.27 6.63
C ASN A 75 -16.99 -8.19 5.43
N THR A 76 -16.71 -7.33 4.48
CA THR A 76 -17.52 -7.21 3.26
C THR A 76 -16.91 -7.98 2.09
N LYS A 77 -16.00 -8.92 2.38
CA LYS A 77 -15.32 -9.77 1.38
C LYS A 77 -14.40 -9.02 0.41
N LYS A 78 -14.02 -7.81 0.74
CA LYS A 78 -13.03 -7.07 -0.04
C LYS A 78 -11.63 -7.47 0.39
N LYS A 79 -10.74 -7.63 -0.59
CA LYS A 79 -9.36 -8.06 -0.34
C LYS A 79 -8.39 -6.96 -0.70
N PHE A 80 -7.36 -6.82 0.14
CA PHE A 80 -6.34 -5.78 -0.04
C PHE A 80 -4.96 -6.38 0.15
N VAL A 81 -3.98 -5.81 -0.56
CA VAL A 81 -2.57 -6.16 -0.38
C VAL A 81 -1.90 -5.04 0.38
N LEU A 82 -1.29 -5.37 1.50
CA LEU A 82 -0.63 -4.38 2.36
C LEU A 82 0.84 -4.70 2.53
N LEU A 83 1.68 -3.68 2.42
CA LEU A 83 3.11 -3.78 2.66
C LEU A 83 3.39 -3.24 4.05
N VAL A 84 3.98 -4.06 4.91
CA VAL A 84 4.12 -3.75 6.32
C VAL A 84 5.59 -3.85 6.74
N LEU A 85 6.10 -2.81 7.40
CA LEU A 85 7.43 -2.84 7.98
C LEU A 85 7.45 -3.86 9.12
N ASP A 86 8.41 -4.79 9.09
CA ASP A 86 8.52 -5.81 10.14
C ASP A 86 8.63 -5.19 11.53
N LYS A 87 9.30 -4.06 11.64
CA LYS A 87 9.42 -3.33 12.90
C LYS A 87 8.08 -2.83 13.43
N LYS A 88 7.09 -2.67 12.56
CA LYS A 88 5.78 -2.12 12.90
C LYS A 88 4.69 -3.17 12.89
N LYS A 89 5.06 -4.45 12.92
CA LYS A 89 4.10 -5.55 12.92
C LYS A 89 3.07 -5.42 14.04
N LYS A 90 3.48 -5.03 15.24
CA LYS A 90 2.56 -4.86 16.37
C LYS A 90 1.51 -3.80 16.08
N LEU A 91 1.91 -2.68 15.51
CA LEU A 91 0.99 -1.62 15.11
C LEU A 91 0.02 -2.11 14.05
N PHE A 92 0.54 -2.87 13.06
CA PHE A 92 -0.28 -3.43 11.99
C PHE A 92 -1.32 -4.39 12.57
N MET A 93 -0.92 -5.29 13.46
CA MET A 93 -1.86 -6.27 14.05
C MET A 93 -2.93 -5.56 14.89
N LYS A 94 -2.56 -4.50 15.59
CA LYS A 94 -3.51 -3.68 16.33
C LYS A 94 -4.53 -3.03 15.38
N TYR A 95 -4.04 -2.51 14.26
CA TYR A 95 -4.89 -1.94 13.21
C TYR A 95 -5.86 -2.98 12.66
N CYS A 96 -5.36 -4.18 12.33
CA CYS A 96 -6.18 -5.27 11.83
C CYS A 96 -7.29 -5.65 12.80
N LYS A 97 -6.97 -5.71 14.09
CA LYS A 97 -7.93 -6.01 15.13
C LYS A 97 -9.00 -4.92 15.25
N SER A 98 -8.57 -3.67 15.20
CA SER A 98 -9.49 -2.54 15.26
C SER A 98 -10.41 -2.48 14.05
N GLU A 99 -9.94 -2.86 12.88
CA GLU A 99 -10.72 -2.93 11.64
C GLU A 99 -11.56 -4.20 11.54
N LYS A 100 -11.33 -5.16 12.43
CA LYS A 100 -12.01 -6.46 12.45
C LYS A 100 -11.91 -7.21 11.12
N PHE A 101 -10.69 -7.28 10.57
CA PHE A 101 -10.46 -8.05 9.36
C PHE A 101 -10.79 -9.51 9.57
N LYS A 102 -11.47 -10.11 8.58
CA LYS A 102 -11.88 -11.50 8.61
C LYS A 102 -10.69 -12.46 8.52
N SER A 103 -9.73 -12.15 7.65
CA SER A 103 -8.53 -12.96 7.51
C SER A 103 -7.32 -12.10 7.18
N ILE A 104 -6.15 -12.58 7.62
CA ILE A 104 -4.86 -11.94 7.41
C ILE A 104 -3.90 -13.04 7.01
N LYS A 105 -3.35 -12.96 5.79
CA LYS A 105 -2.43 -13.97 5.29
C LYS A 105 -1.12 -13.31 4.88
N LYS A 106 -0.02 -13.77 5.47
CA LYS A 106 1.30 -13.35 5.04
C LYS A 106 1.67 -14.08 3.75
N ILE A 107 2.01 -13.33 2.71
CA ILE A 107 2.34 -13.89 1.39
C ILE A 107 3.80 -14.32 1.35
N ASN A 108 4.66 -13.62 2.08
CA ASN A 108 6.07 -13.99 2.16
C ASN A 108 6.68 -13.65 3.50
#